data_100e1e80d781e8a226ff4eb0dd896c08
#
_entry.id   100e1e80d781e8a226ff4eb0dd896c08
#
_cell.length_a   1.000
_cell.length_b   1.000
_cell.length_c   1.000
_cell.angle_alpha   90.00
_cell.angle_beta   90.00
_cell.angle_gamma   90.00
#
_symmetry.space_group_name_H-M   'P 1'
#
loop_
_entity.id
_entity.type
_entity.pdbx_description
1 polymer ?
#
loop_
_entity_poly.entity_id
_entity_poly.type
_entity_poly.pdbx_seq_one_letter_code
_entity_poly.pdbx_strand_id
1 'polypeptide(L)'
;MKWKNCLRALPVLAFMACCLTNEASAQTNPGFPYNPDANGNEAIESNDLISFLSFFGAPFLPSGVLPIEGGGTGVGTLDSARLVLGVSTYTDITPLGQPGARGEVSGSLSITQTLAQGFGTVASGSYSQAQGRNTTASGPFSFASNQNSIATAVCSSAIGEGSSATATAAHSQGFGSIAGGLASHAEGYYTEAASNYSHSEGYRTDATNTAAHAEGYQSLASGLYSHASNRNTTASATCAHAEGEGTSATADAAHSEGFQSVASGFAAHAE
;
A
#
# COMPACT_ATOMS: atom_id res chain seq x y z
N MET A 1 53.99 -34.23 27.87
CA MET A 1 54.54 -35.17 28.85
C MET A 1 53.53 -35.36 29.97
N LYS A 2 52.93 -36.58 30.03
CA LYS A 2 52.21 -37.18 31.17
C LYS A 2 50.98 -36.46 31.74
N TRP A 3 49.86 -36.55 31.08
CA TRP A 3 48.52 -36.50 31.64
C TRP A 3 47.93 -37.93 31.61
N LYS A 4 48.47 -38.83 32.38
CA LYS A 4 47.94 -40.15 32.65
C LYS A 4 48.21 -40.39 34.13
N ASN A 5 47.21 -40.15 34.98
CA ASN A 5 47.02 -40.78 36.27
C ASN A 5 46.25 -39.85 37.25
N CYS A 6 45.06 -39.43 36.86
CA CYS A 6 44.11 -38.81 37.82
C CYS A 6 42.69 -39.40 37.68
N LEU A 7 42.58 -40.63 37.16
CA LEU A 7 41.31 -41.31 37.02
C LEU A 7 41.30 -42.68 37.74
N ARG A 8 41.90 -42.70 38.94
CA ARG A 8 41.71 -43.86 39.82
C ARG A 8 41.61 -43.36 41.25
N ALA A 9 40.43 -43.57 41.85
CA ALA A 9 40.07 -43.37 43.24
C ALA A 9 39.30 -42.06 43.56
N LEU A 10 38.15 -41.85 42.92
CA LEU A 10 37.07 -41.19 43.63
C LEU A 10 36.08 -42.29 44.00
N PRO A 11 35.81 -42.50 45.29
CA PRO A 11 34.85 -43.48 45.73
C PRO A 11 33.46 -43.11 45.23
N VAL A 12 32.71 -44.11 44.77
CA VAL A 12 31.33 -44.02 44.30
C VAL A 12 30.41 -43.26 45.29
N LEU A 13 30.75 -43.19 46.56
CA LEU A 13 30.07 -42.43 47.58
C LEU A 13 30.17 -40.88 47.40
N ALA A 14 31.26 -40.38 46.82
CA ALA A 14 31.39 -38.92 46.63
C ALA A 14 30.55 -38.47 45.42
N PHE A 15 30.30 -39.34 44.48
CA PHE A 15 29.41 -39.06 43.35
C PHE A 15 27.93 -39.08 43.74
N MET A 16 27.57 -39.95 44.70
CA MET A 16 26.22 -39.97 45.28
C MET A 16 25.96 -38.79 46.19
N ALA A 17 26.97 -38.30 46.94
CA ALA A 17 26.82 -37.10 47.76
C ALA A 17 26.70 -35.82 46.94
N CYS A 18 27.33 -35.77 45.75
CA CYS A 18 27.20 -34.60 44.86
C CYS A 18 25.85 -34.54 44.15
N CYS A 19 25.17 -35.69 43.98
CA CYS A 19 23.80 -35.73 43.44
C CYS A 19 22.72 -35.50 44.52
N LEU A 20 23.07 -35.61 45.81
CA LEU A 20 22.14 -35.43 46.92
C LEU A 20 22.17 -34.04 47.54
N THR A 21 23.11 -33.15 47.13
CA THR A 21 23.15 -31.76 47.56
C THR A 21 22.74 -30.78 46.43
N ASN A 22 22.12 -31.28 45.40
CA ASN A 22 21.35 -30.39 44.54
C ASN A 22 20.05 -30.11 45.30
N GLU A 23 20.13 -29.23 46.31
CA GLU A 23 18.97 -28.53 46.79
C GLU A 23 18.39 -27.85 45.54
N ALA A 24 17.35 -28.46 44.95
CA ALA A 24 16.47 -27.73 44.07
C ALA A 24 15.91 -26.58 44.91
N SER A 25 16.63 -25.45 44.90
CA SER A 25 16.02 -24.20 45.34
C SER A 25 14.74 -24.14 44.52
N ALA A 26 13.62 -24.31 45.20
CA ALA A 26 12.32 -24.08 44.62
C ALA A 26 12.43 -22.73 43.92
N GLN A 27 12.46 -22.73 42.60
CA GLN A 27 12.31 -21.52 41.81
C GLN A 27 10.93 -21.02 42.15
N THR A 28 10.85 -20.19 43.20
CA THR A 28 9.70 -19.33 43.39
C THR A 28 9.73 -18.37 42.21
N ASN A 29 9.17 -18.79 41.10
CA ASN A 29 8.93 -17.93 39.97
C ASN A 29 7.69 -17.06 40.35
N PRO A 30 7.89 -15.81 40.78
CA PRO A 30 6.80 -14.98 41.32
C PRO A 30 5.79 -14.56 40.27
N GLY A 31 5.87 -15.08 39.06
CA GLY A 31 5.04 -14.69 37.92
C GLY A 31 4.06 -15.73 37.39
N PHE A 32 4.10 -16.97 37.87
CA PHE A 32 3.11 -17.95 37.44
C PHE A 32 1.91 -17.98 38.40
N PRO A 33 0.68 -17.82 37.90
CA PRO A 33 -0.53 -17.91 38.72
C PRO A 33 -0.79 -19.30 39.29
N TYR A 34 0.02 -20.28 38.90
CA TYR A 34 -0.08 -21.66 39.35
C TYR A 34 1.25 -22.15 39.92
N ASN A 35 1.21 -22.55 41.17
CA ASN A 35 2.31 -23.29 41.80
C ASN A 35 2.05 -24.79 41.60
N PRO A 36 2.92 -25.55 40.89
CA PRO A 36 2.75 -26.98 40.69
C PRO A 36 2.81 -27.78 41.99
N ASP A 37 3.39 -27.25 43.05
CA ASP A 37 3.38 -27.74 44.45
C ASP A 37 2.44 -26.83 45.25
N ALA A 38 1.15 -27.06 45.13
CA ALA A 38 0.12 -26.19 45.73
C ALA A 38 0.09 -26.23 47.25
N ASN A 39 0.58 -27.29 47.87
CA ASN A 39 0.62 -27.51 49.30
C ASN A 39 1.99 -27.21 49.94
N GLY A 40 3.04 -26.95 49.14
CA GLY A 40 4.38 -26.57 49.55
C GLY A 40 5.18 -27.68 50.23
N ASN A 41 4.87 -28.93 49.91
CA ASN A 41 5.54 -30.09 50.51
C ASN A 41 6.75 -30.60 49.71
N GLU A 42 7.15 -29.87 48.68
CA GLU A 42 8.29 -30.19 47.78
C GLU A 42 8.07 -31.47 46.95
N ALA A 43 6.85 -32.00 46.84
CA ALA A 43 6.48 -33.12 46.02
C ALA A 43 5.27 -32.79 45.12
N ILE A 44 5.31 -33.11 43.86
CA ILE A 44 4.16 -32.99 42.97
C ILE A 44 3.33 -34.26 43.07
N GLU A 45 2.23 -34.22 43.79
CA GLU A 45 1.36 -35.35 44.07
C GLU A 45 -0.01 -35.21 43.38
N SER A 46 -0.85 -36.25 43.55
CA SER A 46 -2.20 -36.26 42.98
C SER A 46 -3.10 -35.09 43.48
N ASN A 47 -2.85 -34.59 44.68
CA ASN A 47 -3.60 -33.43 45.22
C ASN A 47 -3.24 -32.13 44.51
N ASP A 48 -1.99 -31.97 44.11
CA ASP A 48 -1.53 -30.82 43.35
C ASP A 48 -2.09 -30.85 41.94
N LEU A 49 -2.14 -32.05 41.34
CA LEU A 49 -2.79 -32.24 40.04
C LEU A 49 -4.31 -31.94 40.09
N ILE A 50 -4.99 -32.31 41.19
CA ILE A 50 -6.41 -31.99 41.38
C ILE A 50 -6.59 -30.48 41.49
N SER A 51 -5.71 -29.79 42.21
CA SER A 51 -5.71 -28.33 42.29
C SER A 51 -5.50 -27.66 40.93
N PHE A 52 -4.59 -28.18 40.12
CA PHE A 52 -4.38 -27.78 38.74
C PHE A 52 -5.61 -28.02 37.86
N LEU A 53 -6.19 -29.21 37.93
CA LEU A 53 -7.39 -29.56 37.14
C LEU A 53 -8.61 -28.74 37.55
N SER A 54 -8.73 -28.35 38.81
CA SER A 54 -9.81 -27.48 39.27
C SER A 54 -9.75 -26.08 38.65
N PHE A 55 -8.57 -25.63 38.29
CA PHE A 55 -8.33 -24.38 37.56
C PHE A 55 -8.90 -24.43 36.14
N PHE A 56 -8.84 -25.60 35.46
CA PHE A 56 -9.40 -25.77 34.13
C PHE A 56 -10.93 -25.91 34.09
N GLY A 57 -11.55 -26.28 35.21
CA GLY A 57 -13.00 -26.42 35.33
C GLY A 57 -13.71 -25.19 35.87
N ALA A 58 -12.98 -24.20 36.38
CA ALA A 58 -13.54 -22.96 36.84
C ALA A 58 -13.87 -22.03 35.65
N PRO A 59 -15.05 -21.34 35.65
CA PRO A 59 -15.26 -20.32 34.65
C PRO A 59 -14.15 -19.30 34.75
N PHE A 60 -13.48 -19.04 33.66
CA PHE A 60 -12.44 -18.02 33.54
C PHE A 60 -13.08 -16.66 33.85
N LEU A 61 -13.10 -16.28 35.11
CA LEU A 61 -13.53 -14.95 35.51
C LEU A 61 -12.34 -14.00 35.23
N PRO A 62 -12.50 -13.03 34.36
CA PRO A 62 -11.41 -12.15 33.95
C PRO A 62 -11.17 -11.05 35.00
N SER A 63 -10.97 -11.42 36.25
CA SER A 63 -10.56 -10.49 37.31
C SER A 63 -9.03 -10.43 37.48
N GLY A 64 -8.29 -11.25 36.76
CA GLY A 64 -6.83 -11.29 36.78
C GLY A 64 -6.24 -10.99 35.41
N VAL A 65 -5.42 -9.95 35.37
CA VAL A 65 -4.54 -9.69 34.22
C VAL A 65 -3.50 -10.79 34.16
N LEU A 66 -3.46 -11.59 33.09
CA LEU A 66 -2.35 -12.52 32.88
C LEU A 66 -1.08 -11.71 32.53
N PRO A 67 0.00 -11.81 33.30
CA PRO A 67 1.24 -11.09 33.00
C PRO A 67 1.79 -11.50 31.63
N ILE A 68 2.53 -10.59 31.00
CA ILE A 68 3.17 -10.85 29.70
C ILE A 68 4.14 -12.04 29.79
N GLU A 69 4.84 -12.21 30.92
CA GLU A 69 5.75 -13.32 31.18
C GLU A 69 5.04 -14.68 31.20
N GLY A 70 3.75 -14.73 31.48
CA GLY A 70 2.92 -15.93 31.44
C GLY A 70 2.20 -16.18 30.10
N GLY A 71 2.56 -15.42 29.07
CA GLY A 71 1.89 -15.49 27.76
C GLY A 71 0.58 -14.72 27.69
N GLY A 72 0.26 -13.92 28.70
CA GLY A 72 -0.87 -13.02 28.71
C GLY A 72 -0.56 -11.68 28.02
N THR A 73 -1.60 -10.92 27.71
CA THR A 73 -1.47 -9.58 27.12
C THR A 73 -1.07 -8.50 28.14
N GLY A 74 -1.02 -8.83 29.43
CA GLY A 74 -0.74 -7.89 30.53
C GLY A 74 -1.84 -6.87 30.81
N VAL A 75 -3.02 -7.05 30.22
CA VAL A 75 -4.14 -6.09 30.33
C VAL A 75 -5.47 -6.79 30.62
N GLY A 76 -6.34 -6.11 31.34
CA GLY A 76 -7.59 -6.67 31.89
C GLY A 76 -8.81 -6.56 30.99
N THR A 77 -8.72 -5.89 29.85
CA THR A 77 -9.84 -5.71 28.91
C THR A 77 -9.48 -6.12 27.50
N LEU A 78 -10.48 -6.52 26.73
CA LEU A 78 -10.29 -6.90 25.32
C LEU A 78 -9.70 -5.74 24.49
N ASP A 79 -10.14 -4.51 24.74
CA ASP A 79 -9.66 -3.34 24.01
C ASP A 79 -8.21 -3.00 24.37
N SER A 80 -7.87 -3.12 25.65
CA SER A 80 -6.48 -2.95 26.09
C SER A 80 -5.56 -4.06 25.56
N ALA A 81 -6.05 -5.31 25.48
CA ALA A 81 -5.33 -6.42 24.88
C ALA A 81 -5.06 -6.19 23.39
N ARG A 82 -6.02 -5.69 22.67
CA ARG A 82 -5.89 -5.31 21.25
C ARG A 82 -4.83 -4.24 21.06
N LEU A 83 -4.80 -3.23 21.92
CA LEU A 83 -3.81 -2.15 21.88
C LEU A 83 -2.38 -2.68 22.09
N VAL A 84 -2.15 -3.56 23.08
CA VAL A 84 -0.84 -4.17 23.35
C VAL A 84 -0.40 -5.09 22.21
N LEU A 85 -1.33 -5.85 21.62
CA LEU A 85 -1.06 -6.75 20.48
C LEU A 85 -0.95 -6.00 19.15
N GLY A 86 -1.17 -4.69 19.13
CA GLY A 86 -1.19 -3.89 17.89
C GLY A 86 -2.37 -4.23 16.97
N VAL A 87 -3.40 -4.88 17.53
CA VAL A 87 -4.64 -5.18 16.82
C VAL A 87 -5.59 -4.01 17.06
N SER A 88 -5.59 -3.05 16.17
CA SER A 88 -6.53 -1.93 16.23
C SER A 88 -7.97 -2.40 16.18
N THR A 89 -8.83 -1.77 16.99
CA THR A 89 -10.26 -1.94 16.82
C THR A 89 -10.66 -1.38 15.45
N TYR A 90 -11.72 -1.93 14.90
CA TYR A 90 -12.27 -1.53 13.60
C TYR A 90 -12.54 -0.01 13.45
N THR A 91 -12.71 0.69 14.56
CA THR A 91 -12.91 2.14 14.63
C THR A 91 -11.61 2.94 14.61
N ASP A 92 -10.45 2.29 14.83
CA ASP A 92 -9.13 2.94 14.91
C ASP A 92 -8.29 2.76 13.64
N ILE A 93 -8.90 2.47 12.51
CA ILE A 93 -8.24 2.67 11.23
C ILE A 93 -8.25 4.18 10.95
N THR A 94 -7.61 4.95 11.83
CA THR A 94 -7.13 6.28 11.47
C THR A 94 -6.20 6.11 10.27
N PRO A 95 -6.19 7.07 9.34
CA PRO A 95 -5.35 6.96 8.13
C PRO A 95 -3.92 6.66 8.57
N LEU A 96 -3.49 5.42 8.33
CA LEU A 96 -2.19 4.91 8.71
C LEU A 96 -1.12 5.54 7.81
N GLY A 97 -0.69 6.73 8.16
CA GLY A 97 0.55 7.31 7.69
C GLY A 97 1.78 6.65 8.32
N GLN A 98 1.69 5.38 8.72
CA GLN A 98 2.80 4.64 9.33
C GLN A 98 3.38 3.65 8.33
N PRO A 99 4.71 3.63 8.16
CA PRO A 99 5.39 2.64 7.32
C PRO A 99 5.16 1.22 7.87
N GLY A 100 4.56 0.33 7.08
CA GLY A 100 4.48 -1.10 7.39
C GLY A 100 3.17 -1.63 7.96
N ALA A 101 2.11 -0.84 8.06
CA ALA A 101 0.81 -1.35 8.47
C ALA A 101 0.17 -2.21 7.37
N ARG A 102 0.22 -3.52 7.54
CA ARG A 102 -0.57 -4.48 6.77
C ARG A 102 -1.90 -4.69 7.50
N GLY A 103 -2.97 -4.12 6.96
CA GLY A 103 -4.33 -4.48 7.34
C GLY A 103 -4.84 -5.58 6.42
N GLU A 104 -4.77 -6.86 6.83
CA GLU A 104 -5.61 -7.89 6.22
C GLU A 104 -7.01 -7.77 6.82
N VAL A 105 -7.98 -7.41 6.01
CA VAL A 105 -9.38 -7.43 6.40
C VAL A 105 -10.07 -8.62 5.74
N SER A 106 -10.22 -9.70 6.49
CA SER A 106 -11.10 -10.80 6.12
C SER A 106 -12.47 -10.59 6.75
N GLY A 107 -13.41 -10.03 6.00
CA GLY A 107 -14.78 -9.76 6.44
C GLY A 107 -15.42 -8.61 5.68
N SER A 108 -16.73 -8.56 5.67
CA SER A 108 -17.47 -7.44 5.08
C SER A 108 -17.27 -6.19 5.93
N LEU A 109 -16.28 -5.44 5.57
CA LEU A 109 -15.93 -4.17 6.19
C LEU A 109 -16.73 -3.08 5.49
N SER A 110 -17.78 -2.59 6.15
CA SER A 110 -18.47 -1.38 5.68
C SER A 110 -17.61 -0.18 6.05
N ILE A 111 -16.67 0.15 5.19
CA ILE A 111 -15.79 1.27 5.37
C ILE A 111 -16.26 2.39 4.45
N THR A 112 -16.67 3.51 4.97
CA THR A 112 -16.70 4.80 4.25
C THR A 112 -15.25 5.22 4.00
N GLN A 113 -14.48 4.52 3.03
CA GLN A 113 -13.18 4.18 3.45
C GLN A 113 -12.15 4.37 2.40
N THR A 114 -11.10 4.88 2.92
CA THR A 114 -9.83 5.10 2.24
C THR A 114 -8.90 3.94 2.55
N LEU A 115 -8.21 3.42 1.55
CA LEU A 115 -7.14 2.44 1.72
C LEU A 115 -5.81 3.08 1.37
N ALA A 116 -4.93 3.24 2.34
CA ALA A 116 -3.55 3.66 2.11
C ALA A 116 -2.61 2.50 2.42
N GLN A 117 -1.87 2.02 1.41
CA GLN A 117 -0.97 0.88 1.55
C GLN A 117 0.41 1.20 0.98
N GLY A 118 1.44 1.24 1.83
CA GLY A 118 2.82 1.48 1.42
C GLY A 118 3.48 2.62 2.19
N PHE A 119 4.62 3.10 1.68
CA PHE A 119 5.40 4.14 2.34
C PHE A 119 4.99 5.54 1.86
N GLY A 120 4.62 6.43 2.79
CA GLY A 120 4.24 7.81 2.46
C GLY A 120 2.96 7.94 1.63
N THR A 121 2.09 6.91 1.63
CA THR A 121 0.81 6.93 0.91
C THR A 121 -0.24 7.71 1.67
N VAL A 122 -1.06 8.46 0.96
CA VAL A 122 -2.17 9.25 1.50
C VAL A 122 -3.45 8.95 0.73
N ALA A 123 -4.45 8.36 1.38
CA ALA A 123 -5.80 8.22 0.86
C ALA A 123 -6.73 9.02 1.76
N SER A 124 -7.24 10.16 1.28
CA SER A 124 -8.06 11.08 2.08
C SER A 124 -9.46 11.35 1.47
N GLY A 125 -9.67 10.98 0.22
CA GLY A 125 -10.99 11.05 -0.40
C GLY A 125 -11.91 9.92 0.04
N SER A 126 -13.22 10.16 0.15
CA SER A 126 -14.17 9.09 0.46
C SER A 126 -14.08 7.96 -0.57
N TYR A 127 -13.91 6.71 -0.11
CA TYR A 127 -13.73 5.52 -0.94
C TYR A 127 -12.50 5.58 -1.87
N SER A 128 -11.48 6.36 -1.50
CA SER A 128 -10.24 6.44 -2.26
C SER A 128 -9.26 5.35 -1.88
N GLN A 129 -8.37 5.02 -2.82
CA GLN A 129 -7.33 4.03 -2.62
C GLN A 129 -5.97 4.55 -3.09
N ALA A 130 -4.96 4.50 -2.21
CA ALA A 130 -3.57 4.84 -2.53
C ALA A 130 -2.66 3.66 -2.16
N GLN A 131 -1.85 3.19 -3.10
CA GLN A 131 -0.92 2.09 -2.85
C GLN A 131 0.44 2.32 -3.49
N GLY A 132 1.52 1.94 -2.78
CA GLY A 132 2.88 2.07 -3.30
C GLY A 132 3.75 2.99 -2.45
N ARG A 133 4.47 3.93 -3.09
CA ARG A 133 5.39 4.85 -2.42
C ARG A 133 5.08 6.30 -2.76
N ASN A 134 4.82 7.12 -1.72
CA ASN A 134 4.50 8.54 -1.88
C ASN A 134 3.31 8.80 -2.82
N THR A 135 2.30 7.93 -2.80
CA THR A 135 1.08 8.09 -3.62
C THR A 135 0.02 8.88 -2.87
N THR A 136 -0.76 9.64 -3.59
CA THR A 136 -1.85 10.44 -3.03
C THR A 136 -3.16 10.22 -3.78
N ALA A 137 -4.19 9.75 -3.09
CA ALA A 137 -5.56 9.64 -3.58
C ALA A 137 -6.47 10.49 -2.68
N SER A 138 -6.72 11.74 -3.06
CA SER A 138 -7.47 12.70 -2.25
C SER A 138 -8.87 13.02 -2.78
N GLY A 139 -9.17 12.65 -4.03
CA GLY A 139 -10.52 12.78 -4.58
C GLY A 139 -11.45 11.66 -4.09
N PRO A 140 -12.75 11.89 -3.93
CA PRO A 140 -13.71 10.82 -3.71
C PRO A 140 -13.67 9.78 -4.83
N PHE A 141 -13.69 8.49 -4.46
CA PHE A 141 -13.59 7.36 -5.41
C PHE A 141 -12.32 7.38 -6.27
N SER A 142 -11.26 8.06 -5.85
CA SER A 142 -10.00 8.14 -6.59
C SER A 142 -9.08 6.95 -6.33
N PHE A 143 -8.21 6.67 -7.29
CA PHE A 143 -7.21 5.60 -7.22
C PHE A 143 -5.82 6.11 -7.62
N ALA A 144 -4.82 5.88 -6.76
CA ALA A 144 -3.43 6.20 -7.07
C ALA A 144 -2.52 5.01 -6.74
N SER A 145 -1.65 4.60 -7.67
CA SER A 145 -0.77 3.46 -7.46
C SER A 145 0.63 3.62 -8.05
N ASN A 146 1.58 2.86 -7.50
CA ASN A 146 3.01 2.78 -7.79
C ASN A 146 3.83 3.85 -7.04
N GLN A 147 4.55 4.76 -7.70
CA GLN A 147 5.44 5.71 -7.06
C GLN A 147 5.10 7.15 -7.45
N ASN A 148 4.98 8.04 -6.46
CA ASN A 148 4.73 9.47 -6.65
C ASN A 148 3.49 9.78 -7.50
N SER A 149 2.51 8.88 -7.59
CA SER A 149 1.29 9.11 -8.35
C SER A 149 0.26 9.88 -7.54
N ILE A 150 -0.53 10.72 -8.23
CA ILE A 150 -1.46 11.68 -7.61
C ILE A 150 -2.82 11.64 -8.31
N ALA A 151 -3.88 11.32 -7.55
CA ALA A 151 -5.28 11.34 -8.00
C ALA A 151 -6.09 12.24 -7.06
N THR A 152 -6.44 13.46 -7.49
CA THR A 152 -7.02 14.49 -6.60
C THR A 152 -8.48 14.78 -6.83
N ALA A 153 -9.07 14.38 -7.93
CA ALA A 153 -10.45 14.69 -8.26
C ALA A 153 -11.38 13.46 -8.11
N VAL A 154 -12.69 13.71 -8.19
CA VAL A 154 -13.71 12.66 -8.11
C VAL A 154 -13.52 11.63 -9.23
N CYS A 155 -13.51 10.33 -8.87
CA CYS A 155 -13.34 9.22 -9.82
C CYS A 155 -12.04 9.30 -10.65
N SER A 156 -11.03 10.04 -10.22
CA SER A 156 -9.76 10.12 -10.92
C SER A 156 -8.88 8.89 -10.65
N SER A 157 -8.06 8.51 -11.63
CA SER A 157 -7.15 7.37 -11.53
C SER A 157 -5.75 7.72 -12.03
N ALA A 158 -4.72 7.52 -11.18
CA ALA A 158 -3.33 7.77 -11.52
C ALA A 158 -2.49 6.52 -11.25
N ILE A 159 -1.92 5.92 -12.31
CA ILE A 159 -1.21 4.64 -12.26
C ILE A 159 0.16 4.80 -12.90
N GLY A 160 1.22 4.58 -12.13
CA GLY A 160 2.58 4.64 -12.66
C GLY A 160 3.48 5.57 -11.84
N GLU A 161 4.69 5.80 -12.34
CA GLU A 161 5.64 6.67 -11.64
C GLU A 161 5.41 8.13 -12.04
N GLY A 162 5.09 8.97 -11.05
CA GLY A 162 4.88 10.39 -11.26
C GLY A 162 3.63 10.73 -12.09
N SER A 163 2.70 9.79 -12.28
CA SER A 163 1.47 10.04 -13.01
C SER A 163 0.50 10.90 -12.19
N SER A 164 -0.27 11.75 -12.86
CA SER A 164 -1.15 12.73 -12.22
C SER A 164 -2.51 12.82 -12.90
N ALA A 165 -3.60 12.58 -12.15
CA ALA A 165 -4.99 12.72 -12.60
C ALA A 165 -5.69 13.73 -11.69
N THR A 166 -5.87 14.98 -12.19
CA THR A 166 -6.30 16.11 -11.37
C THR A 166 -7.72 16.60 -11.63
N ALA A 167 -8.38 16.07 -12.65
CA ALA A 167 -9.75 16.42 -12.98
C ALA A 167 -10.72 15.24 -12.79
N THR A 168 -12.02 15.54 -12.66
CA THR A 168 -13.06 14.52 -12.48
C THR A 168 -13.05 13.49 -13.61
N ALA A 169 -13.10 12.21 -13.26
CA ALA A 169 -13.04 11.07 -14.17
C ALA A 169 -11.78 11.04 -15.08
N ALA A 170 -10.74 11.79 -14.74
CA ALA A 170 -9.47 11.75 -15.46
C ALA A 170 -8.70 10.46 -15.18
N HIS A 171 -8.05 9.93 -16.21
CA HIS A 171 -7.21 8.75 -16.13
C HIS A 171 -5.80 9.03 -16.64
N SER A 172 -4.80 8.79 -15.80
CA SER A 172 -3.39 8.95 -16.15
C SER A 172 -2.62 7.66 -15.87
N GLN A 173 -1.93 7.13 -16.89
CA GLN A 173 -1.17 5.90 -16.78
C GLN A 173 0.23 6.04 -17.40
N GLY A 174 1.25 5.49 -16.73
CA GLY A 174 2.61 5.43 -17.25
C GLY A 174 3.62 6.23 -16.43
N PHE A 175 4.61 6.81 -17.09
CA PHE A 175 5.68 7.58 -16.45
C PHE A 175 5.53 9.08 -16.73
N GLY A 176 5.27 9.86 -15.67
CA GLY A 176 5.16 11.30 -15.78
C GLY A 176 3.97 11.78 -16.61
N SER A 177 2.95 10.94 -16.82
CA SER A 177 1.76 11.28 -17.59
C SER A 177 0.81 12.17 -16.78
N ILE A 178 0.12 13.10 -17.44
CA ILE A 178 -0.78 14.06 -16.80
C ILE A 178 -2.13 14.07 -17.49
N ALA A 179 -3.20 13.75 -16.75
CA ALA A 179 -4.59 13.90 -17.18
C ALA A 179 -5.23 15.04 -16.38
N GLY A 180 -5.29 16.25 -16.97
CA GLY A 180 -5.71 17.48 -16.33
C GLY A 180 -7.14 17.93 -16.67
N GLY A 181 -7.75 17.39 -17.71
CA GLY A 181 -9.10 17.73 -18.16
C GLY A 181 -10.19 16.80 -17.62
N LEU A 182 -11.43 17.27 -17.56
CA LEU A 182 -12.59 16.45 -17.25
C LEU A 182 -12.66 15.24 -18.20
N ALA A 183 -12.73 14.03 -17.67
CA ALA A 183 -12.76 12.78 -18.43
C ALA A 183 -11.63 12.66 -19.48
N SER A 184 -10.47 13.26 -19.20
CA SER A 184 -9.28 13.15 -20.04
C SER A 184 -8.54 11.85 -19.80
N HIS A 185 -7.76 11.42 -20.80
CA HIS A 185 -6.94 10.21 -20.72
C HIS A 185 -5.51 10.49 -21.19
N ALA A 186 -4.53 10.19 -20.36
CA ALA A 186 -3.10 10.29 -20.69
C ALA A 186 -2.39 8.97 -20.41
N GLU A 187 -1.80 8.36 -21.45
CA GLU A 187 -1.12 7.08 -21.33
C GLU A 187 0.25 7.08 -22.01
N GLY A 188 1.29 6.64 -21.29
CA GLY A 188 2.62 6.50 -21.87
C GLY A 188 3.74 7.16 -21.09
N TYR A 189 4.67 7.81 -21.79
CA TYR A 189 5.84 8.45 -21.23
C TYR A 189 5.81 9.96 -21.44
N TYR A 190 5.61 10.73 -20.37
CA TYR A 190 5.46 12.19 -20.39
C TYR A 190 4.36 12.66 -21.36
N THR A 191 3.19 12.03 -21.31
CA THR A 191 2.02 12.43 -22.09
C THR A 191 1.17 13.41 -21.31
N GLU A 192 0.53 14.37 -22.00
CA GLU A 192 -0.34 15.34 -21.36
C GLU A 192 -1.70 15.45 -22.06
N ALA A 193 -2.77 15.13 -21.35
CA ALA A 193 -4.16 15.37 -21.76
C ALA A 193 -4.72 16.50 -20.89
N ALA A 194 -4.46 17.77 -21.29
CA ALA A 194 -4.66 18.94 -20.43
C ALA A 194 -6.11 19.44 -20.39
N SER A 195 -6.89 19.20 -21.43
CA SER A 195 -8.24 19.74 -21.58
C SER A 195 -9.35 18.69 -21.47
N ASN A 196 -10.60 19.17 -21.35
CA ASN A 196 -11.76 18.27 -21.22
C ASN A 196 -11.89 17.32 -22.42
N TYR A 197 -12.12 16.02 -22.09
CA TYR A 197 -12.30 14.96 -23.07
C TYR A 197 -11.12 14.73 -24.01
N SER A 198 -9.93 15.30 -23.68
CA SER A 198 -8.71 15.08 -24.46
C SER A 198 -8.10 13.72 -24.22
N HIS A 199 -7.38 13.22 -25.22
CA HIS A 199 -6.67 11.94 -25.17
C HIS A 199 -5.23 12.12 -25.66
N SER A 200 -4.26 11.65 -24.87
CA SER A 200 -2.84 11.70 -25.22
C SER A 200 -2.18 10.36 -24.96
N GLU A 201 -1.58 9.74 -25.98
CA GLU A 201 -0.98 8.42 -25.89
C GLU A 201 0.39 8.35 -26.57
N GLY A 202 1.35 7.67 -25.92
CA GLY A 202 2.68 7.40 -26.52
C GLY A 202 3.85 8.04 -25.79
N TYR A 203 4.73 8.73 -26.52
CA TYR A 203 5.93 9.36 -25.99
C TYR A 203 5.92 10.87 -26.21
N ARG A 204 5.79 11.64 -25.13
CA ARG A 204 5.78 13.11 -25.15
C ARG A 204 4.75 13.69 -26.11
N THR A 205 3.55 13.17 -26.03
CA THR A 205 2.41 13.66 -26.80
C THR A 205 1.58 14.60 -25.96
N ASP A 206 1.04 15.65 -26.56
CA ASP A 206 0.27 16.68 -25.87
C ASP A 206 -1.07 16.92 -26.56
N ALA A 207 -2.17 16.69 -25.86
CA ALA A 207 -3.53 17.03 -26.26
C ALA A 207 -4.04 18.16 -25.38
N THR A 208 -3.87 19.40 -25.84
CA THR A 208 -4.00 20.58 -25.00
C THR A 208 -5.34 21.32 -25.12
N ASN A 209 -6.23 20.85 -26.02
CA ASN A 209 -7.56 21.47 -26.19
C ASN A 209 -8.70 20.45 -26.03
N THR A 210 -9.92 20.96 -25.92
CA THR A 210 -11.11 20.12 -25.72
C THR A 210 -11.28 19.11 -26.84
N ALA A 211 -11.46 17.83 -26.44
CA ALA A 211 -11.59 16.69 -27.32
C ALA A 211 -10.47 16.57 -28.39
N ALA A 212 -9.30 17.12 -28.10
CA ALA A 212 -8.10 16.90 -28.88
C ALA A 212 -7.54 15.51 -28.64
N HIS A 213 -6.94 14.93 -29.69
CA HIS A 213 -6.30 13.60 -29.63
C HIS A 213 -4.88 13.68 -30.16
N ALA A 214 -3.90 13.30 -29.34
CA ALA A 214 -2.49 13.22 -29.71
C ALA A 214 -1.94 11.82 -29.43
N GLU A 215 -1.36 11.18 -30.45
CA GLU A 215 -0.77 9.87 -30.30
C GLU A 215 0.59 9.72 -30.99
N GLY A 216 1.41 8.75 -30.53
CA GLY A 216 2.67 8.40 -31.16
C GLY A 216 3.88 9.03 -30.46
N TYR A 217 4.72 9.78 -31.19
CA TYR A 217 5.99 10.34 -30.71
C TYR A 217 6.06 11.84 -30.92
N GLN A 218 6.06 12.61 -29.84
CA GLN A 218 6.16 14.09 -29.86
C GLN A 218 5.10 14.78 -30.73
N SER A 219 3.88 14.24 -30.73
CA SER A 219 2.76 14.81 -31.46
C SER A 219 1.99 15.81 -30.61
N LEU A 220 1.51 16.89 -31.19
CA LEU A 220 0.78 17.98 -30.56
C LEU A 220 -0.58 18.20 -31.21
N ALA A 221 -1.65 17.96 -30.47
CA ALA A 221 -3.02 18.33 -30.83
C ALA A 221 -3.49 19.50 -29.98
N SER A 222 -3.39 20.73 -30.51
CA SER A 222 -3.73 21.95 -29.78
C SER A 222 -4.97 22.66 -30.29
N GLY A 223 -5.56 22.20 -31.38
CA GLY A 223 -6.83 22.70 -31.88
C GLY A 223 -8.03 22.06 -31.17
N LEU A 224 -9.16 22.74 -31.15
CA LEU A 224 -10.43 22.17 -30.70
C LEU A 224 -10.85 21.02 -31.64
N TYR A 225 -11.12 19.81 -31.09
CA TYR A 225 -11.42 18.59 -31.86
C TYR A 225 -10.31 18.18 -32.83
N SER A 226 -9.07 18.58 -32.61
CA SER A 226 -7.95 18.25 -33.48
C SER A 226 -7.39 16.85 -33.23
N HIS A 227 -6.72 16.29 -34.24
CA HIS A 227 -6.05 15.00 -34.15
C HIS A 227 -4.62 15.09 -34.72
N ALA A 228 -3.64 14.67 -33.93
CA ALA A 228 -2.24 14.58 -34.33
C ALA A 228 -1.70 13.18 -34.07
N SER A 229 -1.27 12.47 -35.10
CA SER A 229 -0.82 11.08 -34.99
C SER A 229 0.54 10.81 -35.63
N ASN A 230 1.23 9.80 -35.12
CA ASN A 230 2.52 9.30 -35.53
C ASN A 230 3.71 10.13 -34.96
N ARG A 231 4.57 10.78 -35.77
CA ARG A 231 5.84 11.34 -35.31
C ARG A 231 5.99 12.82 -35.60
N ASN A 232 6.21 13.63 -34.57
CA ASN A 232 6.45 15.08 -34.67
C ASN A 232 5.35 15.81 -35.47
N THR A 233 4.10 15.40 -35.27
CA THR A 233 2.94 15.98 -35.96
C THR A 233 2.31 17.10 -35.16
N THR A 234 1.72 18.08 -35.84
CA THR A 234 1.06 19.21 -35.19
C THR A 234 -0.29 19.50 -35.83
N ALA A 235 -1.36 19.37 -35.05
CA ALA A 235 -2.72 19.77 -35.42
C ALA A 235 -3.17 20.93 -34.52
N SER A 236 -3.03 22.18 -35.00
CA SER A 236 -3.16 23.37 -34.13
C SER A 236 -4.45 24.16 -34.29
N ALA A 237 -5.28 23.85 -35.27
CA ALA A 237 -6.53 24.55 -35.52
C ALA A 237 -7.77 23.68 -35.28
N THR A 238 -8.96 24.26 -35.28
CA THR A 238 -10.22 23.55 -35.04
C THR A 238 -10.46 22.45 -36.09
N CYS A 239 -10.75 21.23 -35.64
CA CYS A 239 -10.94 20.07 -36.50
C CYS A 239 -9.75 19.77 -37.43
N ALA A 240 -8.55 20.26 -37.12
CA ALA A 240 -7.35 19.96 -37.91
C ALA A 240 -6.90 18.51 -37.70
N HIS A 241 -6.36 17.88 -38.75
CA HIS A 241 -5.84 16.55 -38.70
C HIS A 241 -4.40 16.51 -39.28
N ALA A 242 -3.45 16.03 -38.50
CA ALA A 242 -2.06 15.88 -38.92
C ALA A 242 -1.58 14.42 -38.68
N GLU A 243 -1.15 13.75 -39.74
CA GLU A 243 -0.75 12.36 -39.70
C GLU A 243 0.58 12.15 -40.47
N GLY A 244 1.47 11.27 -39.98
CA GLY A 244 2.73 10.95 -40.63
C GLY A 244 3.96 11.44 -39.86
N GLU A 245 4.99 11.93 -40.57
CA GLU A 245 6.21 12.41 -39.93
C GLU A 245 6.44 13.90 -40.25
N GLY A 246 6.47 14.72 -39.20
CA GLY A 246 6.75 16.14 -39.32
C GLY A 246 5.64 16.94 -40.02
N THR A 247 4.42 16.41 -40.06
CA THR A 247 3.28 17.06 -40.74
C THR A 247 2.64 18.13 -39.84
N SER A 248 2.02 19.13 -40.49
CA SER A 248 1.42 20.23 -39.78
C SER A 248 0.10 20.70 -40.44
N ALA A 249 -1.00 20.62 -39.69
CA ALA A 249 -2.32 21.14 -40.07
C ALA A 249 -2.64 22.36 -39.18
N THR A 250 -2.53 23.56 -39.76
CA THR A 250 -2.54 24.82 -39.00
C THR A 250 -3.78 25.69 -39.24
N ALA A 251 -4.66 25.27 -40.10
CA ALA A 251 -5.94 25.99 -40.35
C ALA A 251 -7.13 25.11 -40.04
N ASP A 252 -8.31 25.74 -39.83
CA ASP A 252 -9.53 25.02 -39.49
C ASP A 252 -9.93 24.01 -40.58
N ALA A 253 -10.25 22.77 -40.14
CA ALA A 253 -10.57 21.64 -40.98
C ALA A 253 -9.45 21.24 -41.98
N ALA A 254 -8.21 21.68 -41.79
CA ALA A 254 -7.09 21.29 -42.61
C ALA A 254 -6.65 19.85 -42.32
N HIS A 255 -6.22 19.14 -43.38
CA HIS A 255 -5.64 17.79 -43.28
C HIS A 255 -4.24 17.76 -43.88
N SER A 256 -3.28 17.28 -43.14
CA SER A 256 -1.89 17.12 -43.60
C SER A 256 -1.41 15.70 -43.32
N GLU A 257 -0.97 14.99 -44.35
CA GLU A 257 -0.47 13.62 -44.22
C GLU A 257 0.88 13.43 -44.93
N GLY A 258 1.54 12.30 -44.65
CA GLY A 258 2.80 11.94 -45.29
C GLY A 258 4.05 12.41 -44.58
N PHE A 259 4.99 13.05 -45.31
CA PHE A 259 6.29 13.49 -44.74
C PHE A 259 6.50 14.98 -44.93
N GLN A 260 6.63 15.69 -43.80
CA GLN A 260 6.89 17.14 -43.74
C GLN A 260 5.92 18.03 -44.51
N SER A 261 4.68 17.53 -44.74
CA SER A 261 3.65 18.29 -45.44
C SER A 261 3.00 19.32 -44.52
N VAL A 262 2.51 20.40 -45.07
CA VAL A 262 1.88 21.51 -44.36
C VAL A 262 0.57 21.94 -45.03
N ALA A 263 -0.55 21.77 -44.32
CA ALA A 263 -1.85 22.26 -44.72
C ALA A 263 -2.19 23.52 -43.94
N SER A 264 -2.08 24.71 -44.56
CA SER A 264 -2.25 26.00 -43.89
C SER A 264 -3.45 26.84 -44.33
N GLY A 265 -4.23 26.32 -45.28
CA GLY A 265 -5.49 26.95 -45.71
C GLY A 265 -6.69 26.30 -45.07
N PHE A 266 -7.80 27.01 -44.95
CA PHE A 266 -9.09 26.46 -44.52
C PHE A 266 -9.50 25.29 -45.38
N ALA A 267 -9.77 24.13 -44.73
CA ALA A 267 -10.11 22.87 -45.38
C ALA A 267 -9.07 22.41 -46.44
N ALA A 268 -7.81 22.87 -46.33
CA ALA A 268 -6.75 22.44 -47.23
C ALA A 268 -6.33 20.99 -46.91
N HIS A 269 -5.89 20.30 -47.99
CA HIS A 269 -5.26 18.98 -47.89
C HIS A 269 -3.82 19.08 -48.44
N ALA A 270 -2.86 18.45 -47.73
CA ALA A 270 -1.48 18.34 -48.13
C ALA A 270 -0.97 16.92 -47.83
N GLU A 271 -0.33 16.30 -48.83
CA GLU A 271 0.29 14.96 -48.76
C GLU A 271 1.81 15.04 -48.84
#